data_b205e67ca9ef647394e7037a8676d37c
#
_entry.id   b205e67ca9ef647394e7037a8676d37c
#
_cell.length_a   1.000
_cell.length_b   1.000
_cell.length_c   1.000
_cell.angle_alpha   90.00
_cell.angle_beta   90.00
_cell.angle_gamma   90.00
#
_symmetry.space_group_name_H-M   'P 1'
#
loop_
_entity.id
_entity.type
_entity.pdbx_description
1 polymer ?
#
loop_
_entity_poly.entity_id
_entity_poly.type
_entity_poly.pdbx_seq_one_letter_code
_entity_poly.pdbx_strand_id
1 'polypeptide(L)'
;MSTANIIVLCSFAAYMVIMIIIGFVSSKGTKNNEDYFLGGRNLGGWTAALSAQASDMSGWLLMGLPGSVYLAGTGEVWIAVGLLIGTILNWYIVSARLRKYTIVAGNSLTIPSFFQNRYRDDKGVIKMVSAIIIAIFFTVYTASAFSSGAKLFATLFGNSENYNTVYTIGLIVAVIVILVYTFLGGFKAVCYTDFVQGLLMLVAIMAVPIIAYVALTYNNSFSQSLIDSGVTNPDNYLNFLKNDDGSNVSAVSIISNLAWGLGYFGMPHILIRFMAVKSDSEIKKSRKIAIVWVIISLAASCLIGLVARGYLIENLDATASETVFIRLIQQIFSDNGIMIFIGGIFLCGILAAIMSTADSQLLVTASAVSEDIYKGVKKNATEKSALNIGKVAVVVVAIIGFVIAINPNSSIMGLVSDAWAGFGSAFGPVVLLALFWKRSTLAGAISGMATGALTVIVWDYLPLVNGVTLYKATNLYSLVLGFALALIVNIIVSLIVKKPSKEIQDEFDSIKSIEI
;
A
#
# COMPACT_ATOMS: atom_id res chain seq x y z
N MET A 1 -29.42 -1.61 17.92
CA MET A 1 -28.96 -1.42 16.52
C MET A 1 -30.12 -0.94 15.68
N SER A 2 -29.92 0.07 14.85
CA SER A 2 -30.93 0.55 13.90
C SER A 2 -31.13 -0.45 12.75
N THR A 3 -32.29 -0.40 12.06
CA THR A 3 -32.53 -1.20 10.85
C THR A 3 -31.46 -0.93 9.77
N ALA A 4 -31.02 0.33 9.65
CA ALA A 4 -29.96 0.71 8.75
C ALA A 4 -28.63 -0.04 9.04
N ASN A 5 -28.23 -0.10 10.31
CA ASN A 5 -27.03 -0.82 10.72
C ASN A 5 -27.10 -2.32 10.40
N ILE A 6 -28.29 -2.94 10.55
CA ILE A 6 -28.48 -4.36 10.20
C ILE A 6 -28.32 -4.57 8.70
N ILE A 7 -28.87 -3.70 7.85
CA ILE A 7 -28.75 -3.78 6.39
C ILE A 7 -27.28 -3.68 5.96
N VAL A 8 -26.52 -2.72 6.53
CA VAL A 8 -25.09 -2.57 6.25
C VAL A 8 -24.32 -3.81 6.66
N LEU A 9 -24.59 -4.37 7.85
CA LEU A 9 -23.95 -5.62 8.29
C LEU A 9 -24.30 -6.82 7.39
N CYS A 10 -25.53 -6.91 6.88
CA CYS A 10 -25.89 -7.91 5.89
C CYS A 10 -25.08 -7.77 4.59
N SER A 11 -24.83 -6.53 4.13
CA SER A 11 -23.97 -6.27 2.96
C SER A 11 -22.52 -6.72 3.22
N PHE A 12 -21.97 -6.44 4.41
CA PHE A 12 -20.65 -6.88 4.80
C PHE A 12 -20.55 -8.40 4.90
N ALA A 13 -21.56 -9.06 5.51
CA ALA A 13 -21.59 -10.51 5.60
C ALA A 13 -21.67 -11.17 4.22
N ALA A 14 -22.51 -10.67 3.31
CA ALA A 14 -22.62 -11.15 1.95
C ALA A 14 -21.28 -11.00 1.19
N TYR A 15 -20.64 -9.84 1.29
CA TYR A 15 -19.31 -9.60 0.73
C TYR A 15 -18.27 -10.60 1.27
N MET A 16 -18.21 -10.80 2.59
CA MET A 16 -17.27 -11.73 3.22
C MET A 16 -17.48 -13.18 2.74
N VAL A 17 -18.73 -13.62 2.66
CA VAL A 17 -19.05 -14.97 2.14
C VAL A 17 -18.55 -15.14 0.70
N ILE A 18 -18.79 -14.15 -0.16
CA ILE A 18 -18.31 -14.17 -1.55
C ILE A 18 -16.78 -14.26 -1.60
N MET A 19 -16.07 -13.44 -0.80
CA MET A 19 -14.61 -13.46 -0.77
C MET A 19 -14.04 -14.79 -0.26
N ILE A 20 -14.63 -15.37 0.77
CA ILE A 20 -14.24 -16.70 1.29
C ILE A 20 -14.43 -17.78 0.23
N ILE A 21 -15.55 -17.77 -0.50
CA ILE A 21 -15.82 -18.73 -1.58
C ILE A 21 -14.77 -18.60 -2.68
N ILE A 22 -14.48 -17.38 -3.14
CA ILE A 22 -13.46 -17.13 -4.18
C ILE A 22 -12.09 -17.60 -3.71
N GLY A 23 -11.69 -17.23 -2.49
CA GLY A 23 -10.41 -17.64 -1.89
C GLY A 23 -10.29 -19.17 -1.81
N PHE A 24 -11.32 -19.86 -1.33
CA PHE A 24 -11.32 -21.31 -1.20
C PHE A 24 -11.28 -22.01 -2.57
N VAL A 25 -12.04 -21.56 -3.55
CA VAL A 25 -12.02 -22.13 -4.92
C VAL A 25 -10.66 -21.91 -5.57
N SER A 26 -10.07 -20.74 -5.39
CA SER A 26 -8.81 -20.36 -6.03
C SER A 26 -7.58 -21.00 -5.36
N SER A 27 -7.66 -21.40 -4.10
CA SER A 27 -6.60 -22.12 -3.38
C SER A 27 -6.43 -23.57 -3.83
N LYS A 28 -7.46 -24.15 -4.46
CA LYS A 28 -7.41 -25.52 -5.00
C LYS A 28 -6.42 -25.57 -6.17
N GLY A 29 -5.30 -26.23 -5.99
CA GLY A 29 -4.29 -26.38 -7.04
C GLY A 29 -2.89 -25.91 -6.66
N THR A 30 -2.70 -25.38 -5.46
CA THR A 30 -1.39 -25.08 -4.89
C THR A 30 -0.70 -26.40 -4.52
N LYS A 31 0.39 -26.74 -5.25
CA LYS A 31 1.08 -28.04 -5.12
C LYS A 31 2.48 -27.92 -4.51
N ASN A 32 3.12 -26.75 -4.65
CA ASN A 32 4.50 -26.53 -4.24
C ASN A 32 4.69 -25.07 -3.76
N ASN A 33 5.89 -24.73 -3.30
CA ASN A 33 6.24 -23.39 -2.82
C ASN A 33 6.14 -22.30 -3.90
N GLU A 34 6.47 -22.60 -5.14
CA GLU A 34 6.35 -21.66 -6.25
C GLU A 34 4.87 -21.31 -6.48
N ASP A 35 3.98 -22.31 -6.42
CA ASP A 35 2.54 -22.08 -6.49
C ASP A 35 2.05 -21.25 -5.29
N TYR A 36 2.55 -21.54 -4.08
CA TYR A 36 2.11 -20.88 -2.86
C TYR A 36 2.55 -19.42 -2.77
N PHE A 37 3.82 -19.10 -3.13
CA PHE A 37 4.38 -17.76 -2.98
C PHE A 37 4.31 -16.90 -4.24
N LEU A 38 4.22 -17.51 -5.44
CA LEU A 38 4.23 -16.81 -6.73
C LEU A 38 3.11 -17.25 -7.69
N GLY A 39 2.20 -18.12 -7.27
CA GLY A 39 1.14 -18.63 -8.13
C GLY A 39 1.66 -19.37 -9.38
N GLY A 40 2.85 -19.99 -9.29
CA GLY A 40 3.51 -20.67 -10.40
C GLY A 40 3.92 -19.76 -11.55
N ARG A 41 4.12 -18.47 -11.32
CA ARG A 41 4.38 -17.42 -12.34
C ARG A 41 3.36 -17.44 -13.50
N ASN A 42 2.09 -17.63 -13.18
CA ASN A 42 1.04 -17.90 -14.17
C ASN A 42 -0.08 -16.85 -14.16
N LEU A 43 0.20 -15.64 -13.64
CA LEU A 43 -0.78 -14.56 -13.61
C LEU A 43 -0.99 -13.98 -15.00
N GLY A 44 -2.25 -13.94 -15.43
CA GLY A 44 -2.67 -13.19 -16.62
C GLY A 44 -2.66 -11.69 -16.36
N GLY A 45 -2.62 -10.91 -17.44
CA GLY A 45 -2.42 -9.46 -17.37
C GLY A 45 -3.48 -8.68 -16.59
N TRP A 46 -4.74 -9.08 -16.66
CA TRP A 46 -5.82 -8.47 -15.87
C TRP A 46 -5.66 -8.73 -14.39
N THR A 47 -5.46 -10.00 -14.01
CA THR A 47 -5.29 -10.39 -12.61
C THR A 47 -4.06 -9.74 -11.99
N ALA A 48 -2.93 -9.75 -12.70
CA ALA A 48 -1.69 -9.14 -12.22
C ALA A 48 -1.83 -7.62 -12.04
N ALA A 49 -2.47 -6.92 -12.98
CA ALA A 49 -2.69 -5.48 -12.87
C ALA A 49 -3.60 -5.13 -11.69
N LEU A 50 -4.79 -5.74 -11.63
CA LEU A 50 -5.76 -5.42 -10.59
C LEU A 50 -5.29 -5.87 -9.21
N SER A 51 -4.62 -7.05 -9.10
CA SER A 51 -4.02 -7.45 -7.83
C SER A 51 -2.90 -6.51 -7.39
N ALA A 52 -2.02 -6.06 -8.30
CA ALA A 52 -1.00 -5.08 -7.95
C ALA A 52 -1.62 -3.78 -7.43
N GLN A 53 -2.65 -3.27 -8.10
CA GLN A 53 -3.31 -2.02 -7.73
C GLN A 53 -4.17 -2.16 -6.46
N ALA A 54 -4.94 -3.25 -6.33
CA ALA A 54 -5.78 -3.47 -5.15
C ALA A 54 -4.94 -3.73 -3.89
N SER A 55 -3.79 -4.40 -4.00
CA SER A 55 -2.88 -4.60 -2.87
C SER A 55 -2.06 -3.37 -2.49
N ASP A 56 -1.87 -2.44 -3.41
CA ASP A 56 -1.22 -1.16 -3.19
C ASP A 56 -2.19 -0.16 -2.53
N MET A 57 -3.39 -0.05 -3.08
CA MET A 57 -4.36 0.98 -2.73
C MET A 57 -5.25 0.54 -1.56
N SER A 58 -4.71 0.67 -0.36
CA SER A 58 -5.33 0.33 0.93
C SER A 58 -6.32 1.41 1.43
N GLY A 59 -6.55 1.42 2.73
CA GLY A 59 -7.28 2.49 3.41
C GLY A 59 -6.74 3.91 3.13
N TRP A 60 -5.47 4.06 2.77
CA TRP A 60 -4.93 5.38 2.41
C TRP A 60 -5.62 5.99 1.19
N LEU A 61 -5.96 5.19 0.17
CA LEU A 61 -6.62 5.70 -1.04
C LEU A 61 -8.07 6.14 -0.79
N LEU A 62 -8.81 5.39 0.04
CA LEU A 62 -10.25 5.60 0.26
C LEU A 62 -10.56 6.43 1.51
N MET A 63 -9.59 6.62 2.38
CA MET A 63 -9.73 7.33 3.66
C MET A 63 -8.66 8.40 3.84
N GLY A 64 -7.37 8.04 3.74
CA GLY A 64 -6.25 8.95 3.99
C GLY A 64 -6.16 10.10 2.99
N LEU A 65 -6.00 9.81 1.70
CA LEU A 65 -5.89 10.83 0.64
C LEU A 65 -7.14 11.70 0.53
N PRO A 66 -8.38 11.16 0.53
CA PRO A 66 -9.58 11.99 0.59
C PRO A 66 -9.62 12.90 1.82
N GLY A 67 -9.20 12.40 2.98
CA GLY A 67 -9.11 13.19 4.21
C GLY A 67 -8.12 14.36 4.10
N SER A 68 -6.94 14.11 3.54
CA SER A 68 -5.94 15.16 3.31
C SER A 68 -6.44 16.24 2.34
N VAL A 69 -7.07 15.83 1.23
CA VAL A 69 -7.66 16.75 0.26
C VAL A 69 -8.86 17.51 0.84
N TYR A 70 -9.68 16.87 1.68
CA TYR A 70 -10.78 17.53 2.40
C TYR A 70 -10.29 18.68 3.28
N LEU A 71 -9.14 18.50 3.95
CA LEU A 71 -8.57 19.51 4.85
C LEU A 71 -7.85 20.64 4.12
N ALA A 72 -7.02 20.30 3.15
CA ALA A 72 -6.07 21.24 2.56
C ALA A 72 -6.36 21.59 1.09
N GLY A 73 -7.41 21.02 0.51
CA GLY A 73 -7.79 21.29 -0.88
C GLY A 73 -6.85 20.65 -1.89
N THR A 74 -6.80 21.22 -3.10
CA THR A 74 -6.03 20.69 -4.23
C THR A 74 -4.51 20.74 -4.05
N GLY A 75 -3.99 21.44 -3.04
CA GLY A 75 -2.57 21.42 -2.68
C GLY A 75 -2.02 20.02 -2.35
N GLU A 76 -2.88 19.11 -1.85
CA GLU A 76 -2.51 17.73 -1.54
C GLU A 76 -2.55 16.77 -2.75
N VAL A 77 -3.08 17.20 -3.88
CA VAL A 77 -3.13 16.40 -5.12
C VAL A 77 -1.72 16.07 -5.64
N TRP A 78 -0.67 16.81 -5.22
CA TRP A 78 0.72 16.48 -5.54
C TRP A 78 1.13 15.08 -5.08
N ILE A 79 0.53 14.53 -4.02
CA ILE A 79 0.70 13.11 -3.62
C ILE A 79 0.22 12.19 -4.76
N ALA A 80 -0.98 12.43 -5.27
CA ALA A 80 -1.54 11.65 -6.36
C ALA A 80 -0.71 11.76 -7.65
N VAL A 81 -0.20 12.95 -7.96
CA VAL A 81 0.70 13.17 -9.12
C VAL A 81 2.00 12.37 -8.94
N GLY A 82 2.62 12.43 -7.76
CA GLY A 82 3.83 11.66 -7.44
C GLY A 82 3.60 10.15 -7.58
N LEU A 83 2.52 9.64 -7.00
CA LEU A 83 2.14 8.23 -7.08
C LEU A 83 1.85 7.78 -8.52
N LEU A 84 1.16 8.60 -9.31
CA LEU A 84 0.92 8.31 -10.73
C LEU A 84 2.23 8.17 -11.50
N ILE A 85 3.14 9.14 -11.35
CA ILE A 85 4.46 9.11 -12.02
C ILE A 85 5.25 7.88 -11.57
N GLY A 86 5.29 7.61 -10.25
CA GLY A 86 5.98 6.45 -9.70
C GLY A 86 5.44 5.12 -10.23
N THR A 87 4.12 4.96 -10.28
CA THR A 87 3.46 3.77 -10.86
C THR A 87 3.83 3.59 -12.32
N ILE A 88 3.72 4.65 -13.13
CA ILE A 88 4.07 4.60 -14.56
C ILE A 88 5.54 4.16 -14.73
N LEU A 89 6.46 4.80 -14.02
CA LEU A 89 7.87 4.47 -14.10
C LEU A 89 8.16 3.04 -13.64
N ASN A 90 7.55 2.59 -12.55
CA ASN A 90 7.72 1.24 -12.03
C ASN A 90 7.26 0.17 -13.04
N TRP A 91 6.07 0.35 -13.63
CA TRP A 91 5.56 -0.54 -14.67
C TRP A 91 6.37 -0.53 -15.97
N TYR A 92 6.90 0.62 -16.38
CA TYR A 92 7.69 0.72 -17.62
C TYR A 92 9.13 0.27 -17.46
N ILE A 93 9.76 0.62 -16.35
CA ILE A 93 11.21 0.43 -16.15
C ILE A 93 11.47 -0.89 -15.44
N VAL A 94 10.76 -1.16 -14.32
CA VAL A 94 11.12 -2.27 -13.41
C VAL A 94 10.46 -3.59 -13.82
N SER A 95 9.17 -3.59 -14.16
CA SER A 95 8.34 -4.80 -14.19
C SER A 95 8.91 -5.93 -15.07
N ALA A 96 9.17 -5.66 -16.34
CA ALA A 96 9.66 -6.68 -17.28
C ALA A 96 11.06 -7.17 -16.92
N ARG A 97 11.96 -6.24 -16.53
CA ARG A 97 13.34 -6.58 -16.22
C ARG A 97 13.44 -7.37 -14.91
N LEU A 98 12.67 -6.99 -13.89
CA LEU A 98 12.63 -7.73 -12.63
C LEU A 98 12.10 -9.16 -12.85
N ARG A 99 11.02 -9.33 -13.62
CA ARG A 99 10.49 -10.66 -13.96
C ARG A 99 11.59 -11.54 -14.58
N LYS A 100 12.22 -11.06 -15.63
CA LYS A 100 13.28 -11.81 -16.34
C LYS A 100 14.44 -12.15 -15.41
N TYR A 101 14.91 -11.16 -14.68
CA TYR A 101 16.09 -11.35 -13.84
C TYR A 101 15.82 -12.32 -12.70
N THR A 102 14.64 -12.29 -12.07
CA THR A 102 14.30 -13.24 -11.00
C THR A 102 14.25 -14.70 -11.48
N ILE A 103 13.91 -14.94 -12.75
CA ILE A 103 13.93 -16.28 -13.35
C ILE A 103 15.38 -16.72 -13.57
N VAL A 104 16.20 -15.88 -14.18
CA VAL A 104 17.63 -16.20 -14.48
C VAL A 104 18.45 -16.32 -13.20
N ALA A 105 18.23 -15.43 -12.24
CA ALA A 105 18.89 -15.48 -10.93
C ALA A 105 18.26 -16.55 -10.03
N GLY A 106 18.42 -17.81 -10.42
CA GLY A 106 18.05 -18.99 -9.62
C GLY A 106 16.56 -19.18 -9.36
N ASN A 107 15.69 -18.73 -10.27
CA ASN A 107 14.22 -18.75 -10.10
C ASN A 107 13.77 -18.22 -8.74
N SER A 108 14.22 -17.02 -8.40
CA SER A 108 13.98 -16.38 -7.10
C SER A 108 12.49 -16.16 -6.84
N LEU A 109 11.97 -16.66 -5.71
CA LEU A 109 10.55 -16.59 -5.36
C LEU A 109 10.19 -15.37 -4.54
N THR A 110 11.16 -14.73 -3.89
CA THR A 110 11.00 -13.53 -3.04
C THR A 110 11.97 -12.44 -3.45
N ILE A 111 11.72 -11.20 -3.07
CA ILE A 111 12.66 -10.09 -3.29
C ILE A 111 13.97 -10.32 -2.50
N PRO A 112 13.95 -10.76 -1.23
CA PRO A 112 15.18 -11.13 -0.53
C PRO A 112 15.99 -12.23 -1.23
N SER A 113 15.33 -13.29 -1.75
CA SER A 113 16.02 -14.36 -2.49
C SER A 113 16.56 -13.85 -3.82
N PHE A 114 15.88 -12.92 -4.50
CA PHE A 114 16.41 -12.26 -5.69
C PHE A 114 17.71 -11.51 -5.38
N PHE A 115 17.75 -10.73 -4.31
CA PHE A 115 19.00 -10.04 -3.93
C PHE A 115 20.12 -11.02 -3.59
N GLN A 116 19.82 -12.08 -2.83
CA GLN A 116 20.80 -13.12 -2.52
C GLN A 116 21.41 -13.71 -3.79
N ASN A 117 20.58 -14.12 -4.74
CA ASN A 117 21.02 -14.73 -5.99
C ASN A 117 21.73 -13.73 -6.91
N ARG A 118 21.19 -12.50 -7.03
CA ARG A 118 21.78 -11.44 -7.85
C ARG A 118 23.21 -11.07 -7.44
N TYR A 119 23.47 -11.09 -6.13
CA TYR A 119 24.78 -10.71 -5.59
C TYR A 119 25.64 -11.91 -5.19
N ARG A 120 25.18 -13.15 -5.41
CA ARG A 120 25.85 -14.40 -5.01
C ARG A 120 26.25 -14.36 -3.53
N ASP A 121 25.30 -14.03 -2.65
CA ASP A 121 25.52 -14.00 -1.21
C ASP A 121 25.39 -15.39 -0.59
N ASP A 122 26.48 -16.14 -0.55
CA ASP A 122 26.51 -17.50 0.00
C ASP A 122 26.19 -17.54 1.50
N LYS A 123 26.40 -16.43 2.21
CA LYS A 123 26.10 -16.31 3.65
C LYS A 123 24.65 -15.94 3.93
N GLY A 124 23.92 -15.46 2.93
CA GLY A 124 22.52 -15.04 3.06
C GLY A 124 22.32 -13.75 3.88
N VAL A 125 23.34 -12.91 4.03
CA VAL A 125 23.27 -11.68 4.84
C VAL A 125 22.25 -10.70 4.27
N ILE A 126 22.31 -10.43 2.94
CA ILE A 126 21.37 -9.50 2.31
C ILE A 126 19.94 -10.04 2.37
N LYS A 127 19.77 -11.35 2.25
CA LYS A 127 18.48 -12.03 2.39
C LYS A 127 17.89 -11.82 3.78
N MET A 128 18.70 -12.03 4.82
CA MET A 128 18.29 -11.83 6.23
C MET A 128 17.94 -10.37 6.52
N VAL A 129 18.79 -9.42 6.13
CA VAL A 129 18.56 -7.99 6.33
C VAL A 129 17.28 -7.54 5.63
N SER A 130 17.08 -7.96 4.37
CA SER A 130 15.86 -7.67 3.63
C SER A 130 14.60 -8.21 4.31
N ALA A 131 14.64 -9.46 4.79
CA ALA A 131 13.51 -10.09 5.45
C ALA A 131 13.15 -9.40 6.79
N ILE A 132 14.15 -8.95 7.54
CA ILE A 132 13.93 -8.18 8.78
C ILE A 132 13.26 -6.83 8.46
N ILE A 133 13.74 -6.11 7.45
CA ILE A 133 13.15 -4.83 7.01
C ILE A 133 11.69 -5.05 6.57
N ILE A 134 11.42 -6.12 5.82
CA ILE A 134 10.05 -6.50 5.41
C ILE A 134 9.16 -6.71 6.64
N ALA A 135 9.63 -7.49 7.62
CA ALA A 135 8.85 -7.77 8.82
C ALA A 135 8.53 -6.49 9.61
N ILE A 136 9.50 -5.57 9.77
CA ILE A 136 9.32 -4.33 10.52
C ILE A 136 8.30 -3.42 9.83
N PHE A 137 8.54 -3.04 8.58
CA PHE A 137 7.72 -2.04 7.92
C PHE A 137 6.33 -2.56 7.52
N PHE A 138 6.19 -3.85 7.19
CA PHE A 138 4.84 -4.39 6.99
C PHE A 138 4.06 -4.55 8.30
N THR A 139 4.71 -4.67 9.44
CA THR A 139 3.99 -4.61 10.73
C THR A 139 3.35 -3.23 10.94
N VAL A 140 4.08 -2.14 10.65
CA VAL A 140 3.55 -0.78 10.72
C VAL A 140 2.45 -0.57 9.67
N TYR A 141 2.66 -1.03 8.44
CA TYR A 141 1.67 -0.88 7.38
C TYR A 141 0.38 -1.68 7.68
N THR A 142 0.49 -2.92 8.19
CA THR A 142 -0.67 -3.73 8.58
C THR A 142 -1.46 -3.06 9.73
N ALA A 143 -0.79 -2.35 10.63
CA ALA A 143 -1.47 -1.56 11.67
C ALA A 143 -2.38 -0.47 11.06
N SER A 144 -2.00 0.15 9.93
CA SER A 144 -2.87 1.11 9.24
C SER A 144 -4.15 0.45 8.69
N ALA A 145 -4.06 -0.78 8.19
CA ALA A 145 -5.22 -1.54 7.74
C ALA A 145 -6.17 -1.87 8.91
N PHE A 146 -5.63 -2.26 10.06
CA PHE A 146 -6.41 -2.49 11.27
C PHE A 146 -7.09 -1.21 11.77
N SER A 147 -6.36 -0.09 11.82
CA SER A 147 -6.91 1.23 12.17
C SER A 147 -8.01 1.65 11.20
N SER A 148 -7.82 1.44 9.89
CA SER A 148 -8.83 1.74 8.86
C SER A 148 -10.13 0.95 9.10
N GLY A 149 -10.02 -0.36 9.38
CA GLY A 149 -11.15 -1.21 9.72
C GLY A 149 -11.85 -0.75 11.01
N ALA A 150 -11.09 -0.43 12.04
CA ALA A 150 -11.62 0.07 13.30
C ALA A 150 -12.36 1.42 13.14
N LYS A 151 -11.78 2.36 12.39
CA LYS A 151 -12.43 3.66 12.07
C LYS A 151 -13.70 3.47 11.23
N LEU A 152 -13.70 2.53 10.28
CA LEU A 152 -14.90 2.19 9.51
C LEU A 152 -16.03 1.74 10.45
N PHE A 153 -15.77 0.78 11.34
CA PHE A 153 -16.75 0.29 12.29
C PHE A 153 -17.20 1.37 13.28
N ALA A 154 -16.27 2.14 13.83
CA ALA A 154 -16.58 3.19 14.78
C ALA A 154 -17.44 4.31 14.16
N THR A 155 -17.18 4.69 12.90
CA THR A 155 -17.95 5.70 12.20
C THR A 155 -19.36 5.21 11.85
N LEU A 156 -19.52 3.93 11.52
CA LEU A 156 -20.82 3.35 11.15
C LEU A 156 -21.72 3.05 12.35
N PHE A 157 -21.15 2.56 13.45
CA PHE A 157 -21.92 1.98 14.56
C PHE A 157 -21.71 2.69 15.89
N GLY A 158 -20.74 3.63 15.96
CA GLY A 158 -20.46 4.43 17.15
C GLY A 158 -21.23 5.75 17.17
N ASN A 159 -21.18 6.41 18.33
CA ASN A 159 -21.61 7.79 18.54
C ASN A 159 -20.56 8.51 19.41
N SER A 160 -20.75 9.79 19.71
CA SER A 160 -19.81 10.59 20.51
C SER A 160 -19.47 9.98 21.88
N GLU A 161 -20.40 9.26 22.49
CA GLU A 161 -20.22 8.69 23.85
C GLU A 161 -19.46 7.34 23.82
N ASN A 162 -19.63 6.55 22.76
CA ASN A 162 -19.11 5.18 22.69
C ASN A 162 -18.09 4.94 21.57
N TYR A 163 -17.65 5.98 20.85
CA TYR A 163 -16.76 5.87 19.70
C TYR A 163 -15.52 5.00 20.00
N ASN A 164 -14.82 5.26 21.09
CA ASN A 164 -13.62 4.52 21.46
C ASN A 164 -13.89 3.04 21.77
N THR A 165 -15.04 2.73 22.38
CA THR A 165 -15.45 1.36 22.64
C THR A 165 -15.76 0.62 21.33
N VAL A 166 -16.51 1.26 20.42
CA VAL A 166 -16.85 0.67 19.12
C VAL A 166 -15.60 0.55 18.23
N TYR A 167 -14.68 1.52 18.33
CA TYR A 167 -13.37 1.44 17.67
C TYR A 167 -12.58 0.20 18.11
N THR A 168 -12.49 -0.04 19.43
CA THR A 168 -11.76 -1.20 19.97
C THR A 168 -12.42 -2.51 19.54
N ILE A 169 -13.75 -2.59 19.58
CA ILE A 169 -14.49 -3.77 19.07
C ILE A 169 -14.22 -3.96 17.58
N GLY A 170 -14.33 -2.89 16.80
CA GLY A 170 -14.04 -2.92 15.37
C GLY A 170 -12.61 -3.33 15.05
N LEU A 171 -11.64 -2.88 15.85
CA LEU A 171 -10.24 -3.27 15.74
C LEU A 171 -10.06 -4.79 15.96
N ILE A 172 -10.66 -5.34 17.00
CA ILE A 172 -10.62 -6.79 17.28
C ILE A 172 -11.24 -7.57 16.14
N VAL A 173 -12.42 -7.14 15.67
CA VAL A 173 -13.12 -7.78 14.53
C VAL A 173 -12.27 -7.72 13.26
N ALA A 174 -11.69 -6.56 12.93
CA ALA A 174 -10.85 -6.38 11.76
C ALA A 174 -9.64 -7.32 11.78
N VAL A 175 -8.93 -7.41 12.91
CA VAL A 175 -7.78 -8.31 13.07
C VAL A 175 -8.19 -9.77 12.89
N ILE A 176 -9.28 -10.22 13.53
CA ILE A 176 -9.76 -11.61 13.40
C ILE A 176 -10.14 -11.92 11.96
N VAL A 177 -10.90 -11.04 11.31
CA VAL A 177 -11.35 -11.22 9.92
C VAL A 177 -10.15 -11.33 8.98
N ILE A 178 -9.19 -10.41 9.10
CA ILE A 178 -7.99 -10.41 8.23
C ILE A 178 -7.15 -11.67 8.48
N LEU A 179 -6.95 -12.09 9.73
CA LEU A 179 -6.22 -13.32 10.04
C LEU A 179 -6.89 -14.56 9.45
N VAL A 180 -8.20 -14.72 9.66
CA VAL A 180 -8.96 -15.86 9.11
C VAL A 180 -8.84 -15.87 7.60
N TYR A 181 -9.02 -14.74 6.95
CA TYR A 181 -8.95 -14.62 5.51
C TYR A 181 -7.54 -14.94 4.96
N THR A 182 -6.48 -14.40 5.59
CA THR A 182 -5.08 -14.64 5.18
C THR A 182 -4.69 -16.12 5.27
N PHE A 183 -5.24 -16.86 6.25
CA PHE A 183 -4.93 -18.29 6.39
C PHE A 183 -5.65 -19.20 5.37
N LEU A 184 -6.68 -18.72 4.70
CA LEU A 184 -7.46 -19.51 3.75
C LEU A 184 -6.81 -19.67 2.38
N GLY A 185 -5.86 -18.79 1.99
CA GLY A 185 -5.30 -18.77 0.65
C GLY A 185 -3.77 -18.65 0.60
N GLY A 186 -3.18 -19.04 -0.55
CA GLY A 186 -1.82 -18.67 -0.95
C GLY A 186 -1.89 -17.51 -1.95
N PHE A 187 -0.75 -17.14 -2.53
CA PHE A 187 -0.61 -15.99 -3.42
C PHE A 187 -1.62 -15.96 -4.58
N LYS A 188 -1.91 -17.11 -5.18
CA LYS A 188 -2.88 -17.22 -6.26
C LYS A 188 -4.30 -16.85 -5.80
N ALA A 189 -4.72 -17.34 -4.63
CA ALA A 189 -6.02 -17.00 -4.07
C ALA A 189 -6.11 -15.51 -3.75
N VAL A 190 -5.10 -14.93 -3.13
CA VAL A 190 -4.98 -13.48 -2.89
C VAL A 190 -5.13 -12.69 -4.19
N CYS A 191 -4.41 -13.05 -5.26
CA CYS A 191 -4.51 -12.32 -6.53
C CYS A 191 -5.90 -12.38 -7.17
N TYR A 192 -6.66 -13.48 -7.02
CA TYR A 192 -8.01 -13.56 -7.56
C TYR A 192 -9.05 -12.82 -6.70
N THR A 193 -8.89 -12.84 -5.38
CA THR A 193 -9.73 -12.00 -4.51
C THR A 193 -9.42 -10.53 -4.70
N ASP A 194 -8.15 -10.14 -4.82
CA ASP A 194 -7.72 -8.77 -5.16
C ASP A 194 -8.34 -8.28 -6.47
N PHE A 195 -8.47 -9.17 -7.47
CA PHE A 195 -9.10 -8.82 -8.74
C PHE A 195 -10.55 -8.37 -8.55
N VAL A 196 -11.34 -9.12 -7.78
CA VAL A 196 -12.74 -8.79 -7.50
C VAL A 196 -12.85 -7.58 -6.59
N GLN A 197 -11.99 -7.51 -5.57
CA GLN A 197 -11.89 -6.38 -4.65
C GLN A 197 -11.52 -5.09 -5.37
N GLY A 198 -10.55 -5.14 -6.29
CA GLY A 198 -10.18 -3.99 -7.12
C GLY A 198 -11.32 -3.46 -7.97
N LEU A 199 -12.13 -4.34 -8.57
CA LEU A 199 -13.32 -3.92 -9.32
C LEU A 199 -14.36 -3.24 -8.41
N LEU A 200 -14.62 -3.81 -7.23
CA LEU A 200 -15.56 -3.22 -6.26
C LEU A 200 -15.08 -1.85 -5.77
N MET A 201 -13.78 -1.74 -5.45
CA MET A 201 -13.16 -0.46 -5.08
C MET A 201 -13.32 0.58 -6.18
N LEU A 202 -13.03 0.23 -7.44
CA LEU A 202 -13.12 1.15 -8.56
C LEU A 202 -14.53 1.67 -8.76
N VAL A 203 -15.54 0.80 -8.65
CA VAL A 203 -16.94 1.20 -8.75
C VAL A 203 -17.32 2.16 -7.62
N ALA A 204 -16.96 1.83 -6.37
CA ALA A 204 -17.28 2.66 -5.21
C ALA A 204 -16.62 4.06 -5.29
N ILE A 205 -15.31 4.09 -5.59
CA ILE A 205 -14.54 5.34 -5.62
C ILE A 205 -14.96 6.27 -6.75
N MET A 206 -15.49 5.73 -7.86
CA MET A 206 -16.00 6.52 -8.98
C MET A 206 -17.44 6.97 -8.75
N ALA A 207 -18.35 6.03 -8.39
CA ALA A 207 -19.77 6.31 -8.35
C ALA A 207 -20.13 7.31 -7.26
N VAL A 208 -19.59 7.13 -6.05
CA VAL A 208 -19.98 7.94 -4.88
C VAL A 208 -19.68 9.44 -5.06
N PRO A 209 -18.47 9.88 -5.43
CA PRO A 209 -18.21 11.31 -5.57
C PRO A 209 -18.95 11.93 -6.75
N ILE A 210 -19.23 11.17 -7.82
CA ILE A 210 -20.01 11.66 -8.95
C ILE A 210 -21.47 11.90 -8.51
N ILE A 211 -22.08 10.94 -7.81
CA ILE A 211 -23.45 11.08 -7.28
C ILE A 211 -23.51 12.25 -6.31
N ALA A 212 -22.54 12.36 -5.39
CA ALA A 212 -22.46 13.45 -4.43
C ALA A 212 -22.31 14.81 -5.13
N TYR A 213 -21.45 14.92 -6.12
CA TYR A 213 -21.25 16.16 -6.89
C TYR A 213 -22.52 16.59 -7.60
N VAL A 214 -23.21 15.67 -8.28
CA VAL A 214 -24.48 15.95 -8.96
C VAL A 214 -25.55 16.40 -7.96
N ALA A 215 -25.67 15.70 -6.83
CA ALA A 215 -26.64 16.07 -5.78
C ALA A 215 -26.34 17.46 -5.20
N LEU A 216 -25.06 17.75 -4.94
CA LEU A 216 -24.61 19.02 -4.40
C LEU A 216 -24.88 20.19 -5.35
N THR A 217 -24.61 20.00 -6.64
CA THR A 217 -24.70 21.06 -7.66
C THR A 217 -26.08 21.22 -8.25
N TYR A 218 -27.03 20.38 -7.87
CA TYR A 218 -28.43 20.48 -8.35
C TYR A 218 -29.11 21.75 -7.92
N ASN A 219 -28.89 22.21 -6.67
CA ASN A 219 -29.55 23.39 -6.09
C ASN A 219 -28.60 24.57 -5.82
N ASN A 220 -27.28 24.37 -5.95
CA ASN A 220 -26.29 25.38 -5.58
C ASN A 220 -25.04 25.28 -6.47
N SER A 221 -24.21 26.32 -6.53
CA SER A 221 -22.90 26.22 -7.15
C SER A 221 -21.90 25.47 -6.22
N PHE A 222 -20.95 24.75 -6.79
CA PHE A 222 -19.93 24.05 -6.01
C PHE A 222 -19.12 25.02 -5.13
N SER A 223 -18.76 26.19 -5.67
CA SER A 223 -18.05 27.23 -4.91
C SER A 223 -18.86 27.74 -3.72
N GLN A 224 -20.18 27.93 -3.87
CA GLN A 224 -21.02 28.34 -2.76
C GLN A 224 -21.09 27.25 -1.69
N SER A 225 -21.19 25.98 -2.07
CA SER A 225 -21.22 24.88 -1.11
C SER A 225 -19.91 24.78 -0.33
N LEU A 226 -18.77 25.10 -0.94
CA LEU A 226 -17.48 25.20 -0.24
C LEU A 226 -17.49 26.34 0.79
N ILE A 227 -18.03 27.51 0.44
CA ILE A 227 -18.17 28.65 1.37
C ILE A 227 -19.07 28.26 2.55
N ASP A 228 -20.21 27.64 2.28
CA ASP A 228 -21.19 27.21 3.29
C ASP A 228 -20.58 26.18 4.26
N SER A 229 -19.60 25.38 3.80
CA SER A 229 -18.83 24.42 4.62
C SER A 229 -17.65 25.04 5.38
N GLY A 230 -17.45 26.36 5.28
CA GLY A 230 -16.39 27.09 6.01
C GLY A 230 -15.06 27.19 5.27
N VAL A 231 -15.01 26.96 3.96
CA VAL A 231 -13.83 27.28 3.12
C VAL A 231 -13.79 28.80 2.94
N THR A 232 -12.69 29.42 3.31
CA THR A 232 -12.54 30.89 3.29
C THR A 232 -12.52 31.43 1.87
N ASN A 233 -11.81 30.75 0.98
CA ASN A 233 -11.68 31.14 -0.43
C ASN A 233 -11.64 29.90 -1.34
N PRO A 234 -12.77 29.59 -2.03
CA PRO A 234 -12.83 28.45 -2.94
C PRO A 234 -11.79 28.47 -4.05
N ASP A 235 -11.40 29.65 -4.58
CA ASP A 235 -10.41 29.75 -5.65
C ASP A 235 -9.01 29.36 -5.13
N ASN A 236 -8.68 29.67 -3.89
CA ASN A 236 -7.44 29.21 -3.27
C ASN A 236 -7.50 27.72 -2.95
N TYR A 237 -8.58 27.24 -2.34
CA TYR A 237 -8.79 25.84 -1.99
C TYR A 237 -8.72 24.90 -3.21
N LEU A 238 -9.18 25.38 -4.37
CA LEU A 238 -9.13 24.64 -5.65
C LEU A 238 -7.86 24.92 -6.47
N ASN A 239 -6.88 25.64 -5.93
CA ASN A 239 -5.62 25.96 -6.60
C ASN A 239 -4.49 25.03 -6.12
N PHE A 240 -3.83 24.33 -7.05
CA PHE A 240 -2.74 23.39 -6.77
C PHE A 240 -1.50 24.01 -6.11
N LEU A 241 -1.36 25.33 -6.18
CA LEU A 241 -0.19 26.07 -5.68
C LEU A 241 -0.52 26.99 -4.51
N LYS A 242 -1.78 26.95 -4.02
CA LYS A 242 -2.24 27.80 -2.92
C LYS A 242 -2.80 26.95 -1.77
N ASN A 243 -2.65 27.45 -0.57
CA ASN A 243 -3.39 27.05 0.61
C ASN A 243 -4.68 27.88 0.73
N ASP A 244 -5.65 27.44 1.53
CA ASP A 244 -6.94 28.15 1.71
C ASP A 244 -6.75 29.60 2.19
N ASP A 245 -5.72 29.87 3.01
CA ASP A 245 -5.34 31.20 3.48
C ASP A 245 -4.71 32.12 2.42
N GLY A 246 -4.53 31.64 1.20
CA GLY A 246 -3.91 32.35 0.08
C GLY A 246 -2.38 32.30 0.03
N SER A 247 -1.74 31.70 1.02
CA SER A 247 -0.29 31.45 0.98
C SER A 247 0.07 30.42 -0.09
N ASN A 248 1.32 30.45 -0.58
CA ASN A 248 1.78 29.45 -1.55
C ASN A 248 2.07 28.12 -0.86
N VAL A 249 1.69 27.01 -1.49
CA VAL A 249 2.17 25.67 -1.10
C VAL A 249 3.69 25.67 -1.16
N SER A 250 4.35 25.25 -0.08
CA SER A 250 5.82 25.31 -0.02
C SER A 250 6.47 24.34 -1.01
N ALA A 251 7.64 24.69 -1.56
CA ALA A 251 8.41 23.80 -2.41
C ALA A 251 8.76 22.48 -1.68
N VAL A 252 8.99 22.54 -0.37
CA VAL A 252 9.25 21.36 0.47
C VAL A 252 8.05 20.43 0.49
N SER A 253 6.83 20.96 0.63
CA SER A 253 5.60 20.16 0.58
C SER A 253 5.41 19.52 -0.79
N ILE A 254 5.60 20.27 -1.88
CA ILE A 254 5.47 19.72 -3.24
C ILE A 254 6.49 18.59 -3.48
N ILE A 255 7.76 18.78 -3.10
CA ILE A 255 8.80 17.75 -3.23
C ILE A 255 8.47 16.54 -2.36
N SER A 256 8.02 16.74 -1.13
CA SER A 256 7.60 15.67 -0.21
C SER A 256 6.44 14.85 -0.78
N ASN A 257 5.43 15.52 -1.31
CA ASN A 257 4.26 14.90 -1.89
C ASN A 257 4.60 14.14 -3.19
N LEU A 258 5.42 14.72 -4.08
CA LEU A 258 5.90 14.05 -5.29
C LEU A 258 6.78 12.82 -4.98
N ALA A 259 7.53 12.86 -3.89
CA ALA A 259 8.43 11.77 -3.50
C ALA A 259 7.71 10.47 -3.15
N TRP A 260 6.39 10.50 -2.86
CA TRP A 260 5.61 9.28 -2.68
C TRP A 260 5.78 8.30 -3.85
N GLY A 261 5.95 8.80 -5.07
CA GLY A 261 6.22 7.99 -6.25
C GLY A 261 7.49 7.14 -6.17
N LEU A 262 8.50 7.55 -5.41
CA LEU A 262 9.74 6.80 -5.23
C LEU A 262 9.53 5.48 -4.48
N GLY A 263 8.52 5.41 -3.62
CA GLY A 263 8.18 4.22 -2.86
C GLY A 263 7.89 3.00 -3.72
N TYR A 264 7.28 3.19 -4.90
CA TYR A 264 6.93 2.09 -5.80
C TYR A 264 8.10 1.19 -6.18
N PHE A 265 9.30 1.73 -6.29
CA PHE A 265 10.50 0.95 -6.62
C PHE A 265 10.92 0.00 -5.51
N GLY A 266 10.44 0.22 -4.28
CA GLY A 266 10.83 -0.54 -3.10
C GLY A 266 9.74 -1.42 -2.49
N MET A 267 8.49 -1.40 -2.98
CA MET A 267 7.35 -2.09 -2.36
C MET A 267 7.31 -3.59 -2.68
N PRO A 268 7.65 -4.51 -1.73
CA PRO A 268 7.79 -5.92 -2.03
C PRO A 268 6.50 -6.58 -2.52
N HIS A 269 5.34 -6.22 -1.96
CA HIS A 269 4.05 -6.79 -2.36
C HIS A 269 3.62 -6.38 -3.77
N ILE A 270 4.06 -5.24 -4.28
CA ILE A 270 3.85 -4.83 -5.68
C ILE A 270 4.84 -5.54 -6.60
N LEU A 271 6.13 -5.53 -6.24
CA LEU A 271 7.20 -6.11 -7.03
C LEU A 271 7.00 -7.62 -7.27
N ILE A 272 6.47 -8.34 -6.28
CA ILE A 272 6.19 -9.78 -6.42
C ILE A 272 5.11 -10.06 -7.49
N ARG A 273 4.17 -9.13 -7.73
CA ARG A 273 3.19 -9.27 -8.82
C ARG A 273 3.86 -9.23 -10.18
N PHE A 274 4.88 -8.39 -10.36
CA PHE A 274 5.66 -8.38 -11.60
C PHE A 274 6.39 -9.71 -11.83
N MET A 275 6.98 -10.29 -10.77
CA MET A 275 7.65 -11.57 -10.84
C MET A 275 6.70 -12.73 -11.21
N ALA A 276 5.43 -12.63 -10.83
CA ALA A 276 4.41 -13.67 -10.99
C ALA A 276 3.70 -13.66 -12.36
N VAL A 277 3.89 -12.63 -13.19
CA VAL A 277 3.25 -12.53 -14.51
C VAL A 277 3.72 -13.64 -15.45
N LYS A 278 2.81 -14.20 -16.24
CA LYS A 278 3.03 -15.35 -17.12
C LYS A 278 4.05 -15.08 -18.24
N SER A 279 4.01 -13.90 -18.87
CA SER A 279 4.84 -13.58 -20.04
C SER A 279 5.06 -12.08 -20.22
N ASP A 280 6.01 -11.69 -21.08
CA ASP A 280 6.27 -10.30 -21.43
C ASP A 280 5.06 -9.62 -22.09
N SER A 281 4.28 -10.35 -22.87
CA SER A 281 3.04 -9.85 -23.49
C SER A 281 1.99 -9.53 -22.43
N GLU A 282 1.87 -10.37 -21.39
CA GLU A 282 0.97 -10.13 -20.27
C GLU A 282 1.45 -8.95 -19.40
N ILE A 283 2.77 -8.72 -19.23
CA ILE A 283 3.29 -7.50 -18.58
C ILE A 283 2.89 -6.24 -19.35
N LYS A 284 3.01 -6.25 -20.70
CA LYS A 284 2.58 -5.10 -21.53
C LYS A 284 1.08 -4.82 -21.37
N LYS A 285 0.27 -5.86 -21.26
CA LYS A 285 -1.18 -5.76 -21.00
C LYS A 285 -1.45 -5.24 -19.59
N SER A 286 -0.82 -5.84 -18.56
CA SER A 286 -0.95 -5.41 -17.16
C SER A 286 -0.62 -3.93 -16.99
N ARG A 287 0.46 -3.47 -17.58
CA ARG A 287 0.89 -2.06 -17.53
C ARG A 287 -0.18 -1.10 -18.02
N LYS A 288 -0.79 -1.39 -19.18
CA LYS A 288 -1.87 -0.53 -19.73
C LYS A 288 -3.07 -0.47 -18.77
N ILE A 289 -3.47 -1.63 -18.25
CA ILE A 289 -4.60 -1.73 -17.33
C ILE A 289 -4.30 -0.99 -16.02
N ALA A 290 -3.13 -1.22 -15.43
CA ALA A 290 -2.72 -0.59 -14.18
C ALA A 290 -2.63 0.93 -14.29
N ILE A 291 -2.09 1.47 -15.40
CA ILE A 291 -1.98 2.92 -15.61
C ILE A 291 -3.36 3.56 -15.74
N VAL A 292 -4.28 2.97 -16.52
CA VAL A 292 -5.64 3.49 -16.63
C VAL A 292 -6.34 3.45 -15.28
N TRP A 293 -6.19 2.33 -14.56
CA TRP A 293 -6.80 2.15 -13.24
C TRP A 293 -6.28 3.19 -12.24
N VAL A 294 -4.95 3.42 -12.18
CA VAL A 294 -4.37 4.37 -11.22
C VAL A 294 -4.74 5.82 -11.52
N ILE A 295 -4.83 6.21 -12.80
CA ILE A 295 -5.30 7.55 -13.17
C ILE A 295 -6.72 7.78 -12.64
N ILE A 296 -7.61 6.83 -12.90
CA ILE A 296 -9.03 6.97 -12.50
C ILE A 296 -9.14 6.96 -10.97
N SER A 297 -8.49 6.02 -10.28
CA SER A 297 -8.63 5.86 -8.83
C SER A 297 -8.03 7.02 -8.05
N LEU A 298 -6.87 7.55 -8.44
CA LEU A 298 -6.27 8.71 -7.78
C LEU A 298 -7.09 9.98 -8.02
N ALA A 299 -7.55 10.21 -9.24
CA ALA A 299 -8.42 11.35 -9.54
C ALA A 299 -9.74 11.29 -8.76
N ALA A 300 -10.37 10.10 -8.72
CA ALA A 300 -11.61 9.90 -7.98
C ALA A 300 -11.42 10.04 -6.47
N SER A 301 -10.29 9.57 -5.91
CA SER A 301 -9.94 9.73 -4.49
C SER A 301 -9.81 11.21 -4.11
N CYS A 302 -9.10 12.00 -4.93
CA CYS A 302 -9.02 13.45 -4.71
C CYS A 302 -10.41 14.11 -4.83
N LEU A 303 -11.22 13.69 -5.79
CA LEU A 303 -12.59 14.20 -5.97
C LEU A 303 -13.48 13.90 -4.76
N ILE A 304 -13.32 12.73 -4.11
CA ILE A 304 -14.03 12.43 -2.85
C ILE A 304 -13.75 13.51 -1.81
N GLY A 305 -12.48 13.87 -1.58
CA GLY A 305 -12.12 14.88 -0.59
C GLY A 305 -12.74 16.25 -0.89
N LEU A 306 -12.63 16.70 -2.16
CA LEU A 306 -13.16 17.98 -2.60
C LEU A 306 -14.69 18.04 -2.49
N VAL A 307 -15.38 17.00 -2.98
CA VAL A 307 -16.85 16.95 -2.96
C VAL A 307 -17.38 16.79 -1.53
N ALA A 308 -16.71 15.96 -0.72
CA ALA A 308 -17.07 15.78 0.68
C ALA A 308 -16.95 17.09 1.46
N ARG A 309 -15.98 17.95 1.14
CA ARG A 309 -15.85 19.27 1.80
C ARG A 309 -17.08 20.14 1.59
N GLY A 310 -17.62 20.19 0.38
CA GLY A 310 -18.84 20.96 0.11
C GLY A 310 -20.14 20.26 0.52
N TYR A 311 -20.13 18.91 0.63
CA TYR A 311 -21.33 18.12 0.92
C TYR A 311 -21.57 17.94 2.43
N LEU A 312 -20.50 17.72 3.21
CA LEU A 312 -20.56 17.54 4.64
C LEU A 312 -20.46 18.91 5.32
N ILE A 313 -21.53 19.34 5.99
CA ILE A 313 -21.58 20.63 6.69
C ILE A 313 -20.68 20.62 7.94
N GLU A 314 -20.32 19.44 8.44
CA GLU A 314 -19.44 19.27 9.61
C GLU A 314 -18.00 19.67 9.31
N ASN A 315 -17.38 20.46 10.18
CA ASN A 315 -15.95 20.76 10.09
C ASN A 315 -15.15 19.67 10.81
N LEU A 316 -14.61 18.72 10.04
CA LEU A 316 -13.88 17.58 10.57
C LEU A 316 -12.41 17.94 10.85
N ASP A 317 -11.88 17.50 11.99
CA ASP A 317 -10.46 17.61 12.31
C ASP A 317 -9.60 16.62 11.51
N ALA A 318 -8.30 16.67 11.68
CA ALA A 318 -7.35 15.83 10.94
C ALA A 318 -7.59 14.33 11.14
N THR A 319 -8.08 13.90 12.30
CA THR A 319 -8.36 12.48 12.58
C THR A 319 -9.69 12.03 11.98
N ALA A 320 -10.72 12.86 12.12
CA ALA A 320 -12.06 12.59 11.60
C ALA A 320 -12.12 12.73 10.07
N SER A 321 -11.28 13.56 9.45
CA SER A 321 -11.24 13.73 7.99
C SER A 321 -10.93 12.43 7.26
N GLU A 322 -10.18 11.49 7.85
CA GLU A 322 -9.96 10.17 7.27
C GLU A 322 -11.25 9.34 7.14
N THR A 323 -12.38 9.79 7.71
CA THR A 323 -13.69 9.13 7.60
C THR A 323 -14.65 9.80 6.59
N VAL A 324 -14.18 10.81 5.85
CA VAL A 324 -15.04 11.60 4.92
C VAL A 324 -15.76 10.74 3.90
N PHE A 325 -15.11 9.71 3.35
CA PHE A 325 -15.74 8.83 2.37
C PHE A 325 -16.85 7.98 2.98
N ILE A 326 -16.65 7.48 4.20
CA ILE A 326 -17.66 6.72 4.96
C ILE A 326 -18.89 7.60 5.22
N ARG A 327 -18.66 8.82 5.74
CA ARG A 327 -19.72 9.79 6.05
C ARG A 327 -20.47 10.22 4.80
N LEU A 328 -19.76 10.46 3.71
CA LEU A 328 -20.36 10.81 2.42
C LEU A 328 -21.32 9.70 1.93
N ILE A 329 -20.88 8.42 1.99
CA ILE A 329 -21.75 7.30 1.65
C ILE A 329 -22.97 7.21 2.57
N GLN A 330 -22.79 7.34 3.89
CA GLN A 330 -23.89 7.30 4.84
C GLN A 330 -24.93 8.39 4.57
N GLN A 331 -24.49 9.61 4.22
CA GLN A 331 -25.40 10.72 4.01
C GLN A 331 -26.16 10.62 2.68
N ILE A 332 -25.49 10.17 1.60
CA ILE A 332 -26.12 10.03 0.28
C ILE A 332 -27.11 8.85 0.24
N PHE A 333 -26.79 7.74 0.93
CA PHE A 333 -27.53 6.49 0.82
C PHE A 333 -28.34 6.19 2.09
N SER A 334 -29.07 7.20 2.64
CA SER A 334 -29.82 7.12 3.89
C SER A 334 -31.34 6.97 3.74
N ASP A 335 -31.92 7.28 2.58
CA ASP A 335 -33.35 7.54 2.43
C ASP A 335 -34.25 6.33 2.68
N ASN A 336 -33.84 5.14 2.23
CA ASN A 336 -34.63 3.91 2.36
C ASN A 336 -33.75 2.65 2.37
N GLY A 337 -34.35 1.50 2.69
CA GLY A 337 -33.59 0.25 2.84
C GLY A 337 -32.79 -0.18 1.59
N ILE A 338 -33.27 0.12 0.38
CA ILE A 338 -32.56 -0.19 -0.87
C ILE A 338 -31.34 0.72 -1.00
N MET A 339 -31.49 2.02 -0.76
CA MET A 339 -30.36 2.97 -0.79
C MET A 339 -29.33 2.61 0.27
N ILE A 340 -29.74 2.28 1.50
CA ILE A 340 -28.82 1.84 2.56
C ILE A 340 -28.07 0.57 2.15
N PHE A 341 -28.73 -0.39 1.47
CA PHE A 341 -28.08 -1.59 0.97
C PHE A 341 -27.04 -1.27 -0.12
N ILE A 342 -27.35 -0.38 -1.06
CA ILE A 342 -26.40 0.10 -2.07
C ILE A 342 -25.22 0.82 -1.40
N GLY A 343 -25.47 1.69 -0.43
CA GLY A 343 -24.44 2.31 0.40
C GLY A 343 -23.58 1.27 1.11
N GLY A 344 -24.18 0.20 1.64
CA GLY A 344 -23.47 -0.95 2.23
C GLY A 344 -22.53 -1.64 1.24
N ILE A 345 -22.91 -1.79 -0.03
CA ILE A 345 -22.05 -2.33 -1.10
C ILE A 345 -20.86 -1.37 -1.35
N PHE A 346 -21.06 -0.06 -1.39
CA PHE A 346 -19.96 0.89 -1.55
C PHE A 346 -19.03 0.90 -0.34
N LEU A 347 -19.55 0.75 0.88
CA LEU A 347 -18.75 0.56 2.09
C LEU A 347 -17.93 -0.74 2.05
N CYS A 348 -18.42 -1.80 1.39
CA CYS A 348 -17.61 -2.99 1.10
C CYS A 348 -16.39 -2.68 0.21
N GLY A 349 -16.41 -1.61 -0.59
CA GLY A 349 -15.24 -1.14 -1.31
C GLY A 349 -14.11 -0.70 -0.37
N ILE A 350 -14.44 -0.10 0.78
CA ILE A 350 -13.45 0.25 1.81
C ILE A 350 -12.90 -1.01 2.48
N LEU A 351 -13.76 -1.98 2.83
CA LEU A 351 -13.32 -3.27 3.35
C LEU A 351 -12.44 -4.01 2.34
N ALA A 352 -12.78 -3.95 1.06
CA ALA A 352 -12.00 -4.54 -0.01
C ALA A 352 -10.57 -3.97 -0.06
N ALA A 353 -10.43 -2.65 0.02
CA ALA A 353 -9.13 -1.98 0.07
C ALA A 353 -8.29 -2.38 1.29
N ILE A 354 -8.92 -2.46 2.45
CA ILE A 354 -8.26 -2.86 3.70
C ILE A 354 -7.77 -4.31 3.60
N MET A 355 -8.64 -5.22 3.16
CA MET A 355 -8.36 -6.65 3.15
C MET A 355 -7.34 -7.06 2.09
N SER A 356 -7.46 -6.57 0.84
CA SER A 356 -6.53 -6.89 -0.26
C SER A 356 -5.09 -6.45 0.03
N THR A 357 -4.94 -5.37 0.77
CA THR A 357 -3.61 -4.90 1.16
C THR A 357 -3.06 -5.68 2.34
N ALA A 358 -3.86 -5.86 3.41
CA ALA A 358 -3.41 -6.53 4.62
C ALA A 358 -3.02 -7.99 4.38
N ASP A 359 -3.80 -8.76 3.61
CA ASP A 359 -3.47 -10.16 3.31
C ASP A 359 -2.21 -10.29 2.44
N SER A 360 -2.02 -9.38 1.50
CA SER A 360 -0.82 -9.31 0.67
C SER A 360 0.44 -9.01 1.49
N GLN A 361 0.36 -8.08 2.44
CA GLN A 361 1.45 -7.70 3.33
C GLN A 361 1.78 -8.84 4.30
N LEU A 362 0.76 -9.46 4.89
CA LEU A 362 0.93 -10.59 5.80
C LEU A 362 1.50 -11.82 5.07
N LEU A 363 1.08 -12.08 3.84
CA LEU A 363 1.62 -13.19 3.04
C LEU A 363 3.10 -12.95 2.69
N VAL A 364 3.49 -11.76 2.27
CA VAL A 364 4.88 -11.41 1.99
C VAL A 364 5.73 -11.47 3.27
N THR A 365 5.20 -11.02 4.39
CA THR A 365 5.89 -11.12 5.68
C THR A 365 6.06 -12.57 6.13
N ALA A 366 5.01 -13.40 5.98
CA ALA A 366 5.08 -14.83 6.26
C ALA A 366 6.16 -15.52 5.42
N SER A 367 6.23 -15.18 4.13
CA SER A 367 7.23 -15.67 3.20
C SER A 367 8.65 -15.22 3.60
N ALA A 368 8.84 -13.95 3.91
CA ALA A 368 10.13 -13.43 4.37
C ALA A 368 10.63 -14.13 5.65
N VAL A 369 9.74 -14.34 6.62
CA VAL A 369 10.11 -15.02 7.87
C VAL A 369 10.35 -16.52 7.66
N SER A 370 9.50 -17.20 6.89
CA SER A 370 9.59 -18.66 6.71
C SER A 370 10.69 -19.07 5.73
N GLU A 371 10.76 -18.45 4.55
CA GLU A 371 11.69 -18.82 3.49
C GLU A 371 13.04 -18.12 3.65
N ASP A 372 13.04 -16.86 4.06
CA ASP A 372 14.23 -16.05 4.01
C ASP A 372 14.96 -16.03 5.35
N ILE A 373 14.27 -16.02 6.50
CA ILE A 373 14.91 -16.09 7.83
C ILE A 373 15.03 -17.54 8.29
N TYR A 374 13.91 -18.26 8.45
CA TYR A 374 13.92 -19.57 9.11
C TYR A 374 14.70 -20.63 8.33
N LYS A 375 14.44 -20.80 7.02
CA LYS A 375 15.23 -21.72 6.19
C LYS A 375 16.67 -21.25 6.00
N GLY A 376 16.93 -19.94 6.06
CA GLY A 376 18.28 -19.38 6.03
C GLY A 376 19.13 -19.83 7.22
N VAL A 377 18.53 -19.87 8.41
CA VAL A 377 19.20 -20.28 9.66
C VAL A 377 19.20 -21.81 9.83
N LYS A 378 18.08 -22.47 9.56
CA LYS A 378 17.91 -23.92 9.74
C LYS A 378 18.00 -24.67 8.41
N LYS A 379 19.19 -25.09 8.01
CA LYS A 379 19.46 -25.74 6.72
C LYS A 379 18.62 -27.01 6.46
N ASN A 380 18.17 -27.71 7.50
CA ASN A 380 17.33 -28.93 7.39
C ASN A 380 15.85 -28.65 7.69
N ALA A 381 15.38 -27.42 7.47
CA ALA A 381 13.97 -27.08 7.66
C ALA A 381 13.09 -27.80 6.64
N THR A 382 12.06 -28.49 7.13
CA THR A 382 11.04 -29.11 6.25
C THR A 382 10.05 -28.04 5.78
N GLU A 383 9.43 -28.27 4.60
CA GLU A 383 8.38 -27.38 4.07
C GLU A 383 7.25 -27.14 5.08
N LYS A 384 6.81 -28.21 5.77
CA LYS A 384 5.78 -28.12 6.81
C LYS A 384 6.22 -27.24 7.98
N SER A 385 7.49 -27.33 8.42
CA SER A 385 7.98 -26.49 9.52
C SER A 385 8.09 -25.02 9.09
N ALA A 386 8.54 -24.75 7.87
CA ALA A 386 8.61 -23.41 7.32
C ALA A 386 7.21 -22.77 7.22
N LEU A 387 6.22 -23.50 6.70
CA LEU A 387 4.84 -23.04 6.62
C LEU A 387 4.25 -22.70 8.01
N ASN A 388 4.51 -23.54 9.02
CA ASN A 388 4.05 -23.28 10.39
C ASN A 388 4.71 -22.02 10.98
N ILE A 389 6.00 -21.80 10.75
CA ILE A 389 6.71 -20.59 11.18
C ILE A 389 6.13 -19.35 10.47
N GLY A 390 5.82 -19.44 9.17
CA GLY A 390 5.13 -18.38 8.45
C GLY A 390 3.79 -18.02 9.07
N LYS A 391 2.98 -19.02 9.45
CA LYS A 391 1.70 -18.78 10.14
C LYS A 391 1.89 -18.12 11.50
N VAL A 392 2.88 -18.55 12.28
CA VAL A 392 3.22 -17.91 13.56
C VAL A 392 3.66 -16.47 13.36
N ALA A 393 4.46 -16.19 12.34
CA ALA A 393 4.89 -14.83 11.99
C ALA A 393 3.69 -13.92 11.69
N VAL A 394 2.70 -14.40 10.92
CA VAL A 394 1.47 -13.65 10.65
C VAL A 394 0.74 -13.28 11.95
N VAL A 395 0.61 -14.22 12.90
CA VAL A 395 -0.04 -13.94 14.18
C VAL A 395 0.76 -12.93 15.02
N VAL A 396 2.08 -13.06 15.06
CA VAL A 396 2.95 -12.12 15.79
C VAL A 396 2.84 -10.72 15.20
N VAL A 397 2.92 -10.59 13.88
CA VAL A 397 2.75 -9.31 13.19
C VAL A 397 1.37 -8.71 13.45
N ALA A 398 0.32 -9.53 13.43
CA ALA A 398 -1.04 -9.07 13.74
C ALA A 398 -1.18 -8.57 15.19
N ILE A 399 -0.56 -9.24 16.17
CA ILE A 399 -0.55 -8.79 17.57
C ILE A 399 0.18 -7.46 17.72
N ILE A 400 1.36 -7.31 17.11
CA ILE A 400 2.11 -6.05 17.18
C ILE A 400 1.36 -4.94 16.45
N GLY A 401 0.82 -5.23 15.26
CA GLY A 401 -0.01 -4.29 14.48
C GLY A 401 -1.27 -3.86 15.25
N PHE A 402 -1.91 -4.78 15.98
CA PHE A 402 -3.03 -4.46 16.87
C PHE A 402 -2.62 -3.45 17.96
N VAL A 403 -1.47 -3.69 18.62
CA VAL A 403 -0.95 -2.78 19.66
C VAL A 403 -0.65 -1.39 19.10
N ILE A 404 -0.08 -1.29 17.89
CA ILE A 404 0.17 -0.02 17.21
C ILE A 404 -1.15 0.70 16.87
N ALA A 405 -2.16 -0.05 16.42
CA ALA A 405 -3.47 0.47 16.01
C ALA A 405 -4.44 0.77 17.17
N ILE A 406 -4.08 0.47 18.42
CA ILE A 406 -5.00 0.59 19.58
C ILE A 406 -5.44 2.04 19.86
N ASN A 407 -4.64 3.02 19.45
CA ASN A 407 -4.98 4.43 19.60
C ASN A 407 -5.94 4.88 18.47
N PRO A 408 -7.19 5.27 18.78
CA PRO A 408 -8.16 5.68 17.78
C PRO A 408 -7.75 6.98 17.03
N ASN A 409 -6.84 7.76 17.62
CA ASN A 409 -6.31 8.99 17.01
C ASN A 409 -5.11 8.73 16.06
N SER A 410 -4.69 7.48 15.89
CA SER A 410 -3.63 7.16 14.92
C SER A 410 -4.07 7.54 13.50
N SER A 411 -3.22 8.26 12.79
CA SER A 411 -3.45 8.58 11.39
C SER A 411 -3.17 7.38 10.49
N ILE A 412 -4.13 7.02 9.66
CA ILE A 412 -3.96 6.00 8.61
C ILE A 412 -2.86 6.43 7.66
N MET A 413 -2.95 7.69 7.19
CA MET A 413 -1.98 8.26 6.26
C MET A 413 -0.58 8.31 6.86
N GLY A 414 -0.45 8.64 8.16
CA GLY A 414 0.82 8.64 8.87
C GLY A 414 1.47 7.26 8.93
N LEU A 415 0.73 6.22 9.37
CA LEU A 415 1.24 4.84 9.43
C LEU A 415 1.66 4.31 8.05
N VAL A 416 0.90 4.65 7.02
CA VAL A 416 1.23 4.28 5.64
C VAL A 416 2.47 5.02 5.17
N SER A 417 2.57 6.33 5.44
CA SER A 417 3.72 7.16 5.10
C SER A 417 5.03 6.60 5.65
N ASP A 418 5.04 6.22 6.93
CA ASP A 418 6.21 5.66 7.60
C ASP A 418 6.69 4.35 6.96
N ALA A 419 5.76 3.42 6.73
CA ALA A 419 6.08 2.16 6.07
C ALA A 419 6.50 2.34 4.61
N TRP A 420 5.83 3.25 3.90
CA TRP A 420 6.13 3.59 2.51
C TRP A 420 7.51 4.19 2.36
N ALA A 421 7.88 5.12 3.25
CA ALA A 421 9.21 5.69 3.30
C ALA A 421 10.27 4.63 3.61
N GLY A 422 10.00 3.76 4.57
CA GLY A 422 10.90 2.67 4.96
C GLY A 422 11.23 1.74 3.80
N PHE A 423 10.21 1.24 3.11
CA PHE A 423 10.40 0.38 1.93
C PHE A 423 11.03 1.12 0.76
N GLY A 424 10.52 2.30 0.42
CA GLY A 424 11.01 3.10 -0.69
C GLY A 424 12.48 3.43 -0.53
N SER A 425 12.90 3.84 0.68
CA SER A 425 14.30 4.19 0.97
C SER A 425 15.22 2.98 1.04
N ALA A 426 14.78 1.87 1.68
CA ALA A 426 15.63 0.70 1.83
C ALA A 426 15.77 -0.10 0.54
N PHE A 427 14.67 -0.36 -0.17
CA PHE A 427 14.68 -1.25 -1.32
C PHE A 427 14.73 -0.52 -2.67
N GLY A 428 14.12 0.66 -2.80
CA GLY A 428 14.03 1.36 -4.09
C GLY A 428 15.37 1.54 -4.79
N PRO A 429 16.37 2.18 -4.17
CA PRO A 429 17.71 2.31 -4.74
C PRO A 429 18.39 0.97 -5.02
N VAL A 430 18.19 -0.01 -4.13
CA VAL A 430 18.80 -1.34 -4.28
C VAL A 430 18.20 -2.10 -5.46
N VAL A 431 16.87 -2.06 -5.63
CA VAL A 431 16.18 -2.66 -6.78
C VAL A 431 16.64 -2.01 -8.09
N LEU A 432 16.66 -0.67 -8.14
CA LEU A 432 17.09 0.03 -9.34
C LEU A 432 18.55 -0.28 -9.72
N LEU A 433 19.47 -0.23 -8.75
CA LEU A 433 20.87 -0.53 -9.02
C LEU A 433 21.11 -2.03 -9.32
N ALA A 434 20.37 -2.94 -8.67
CA ALA A 434 20.45 -4.37 -8.98
C ALA A 434 20.01 -4.65 -10.42
N LEU A 435 18.99 -3.96 -10.91
CA LEU A 435 18.44 -4.16 -12.25
C LEU A 435 19.21 -3.41 -13.36
N PHE A 436 19.75 -2.21 -13.07
CA PHE A 436 20.24 -1.32 -14.13
C PHE A 436 21.73 -0.99 -14.05
N TRP A 437 22.40 -1.34 -12.95
CA TRP A 437 23.80 -1.02 -12.78
C TRP A 437 24.66 -2.28 -12.58
N LYS A 438 25.40 -2.66 -13.61
CA LYS A 438 26.28 -3.85 -13.63
C LYS A 438 27.34 -3.84 -12.53
N ARG A 439 27.78 -2.64 -12.09
CA ARG A 439 28.83 -2.45 -11.09
C ARG A 439 28.31 -2.61 -9.64
N SER A 440 27.00 -2.66 -9.40
CA SER A 440 26.40 -2.82 -8.06
C SER A 440 26.94 -4.09 -7.37
N THR A 441 27.31 -3.97 -6.10
CA THR A 441 27.93 -5.03 -5.29
C THR A 441 27.08 -5.38 -4.07
N LEU A 442 27.33 -6.56 -3.49
CA LEU A 442 26.69 -7.01 -2.25
C LEU A 442 26.86 -5.99 -1.11
N ALA A 443 28.12 -5.53 -0.89
CA ALA A 443 28.41 -4.56 0.16
C ALA A 443 27.66 -3.23 -0.05
N GLY A 444 27.64 -2.74 -1.30
CA GLY A 444 26.89 -1.54 -1.66
C GLY A 444 25.39 -1.69 -1.42
N ALA A 445 24.81 -2.82 -1.82
CA ALA A 445 23.39 -3.11 -1.63
C ALA A 445 23.00 -3.16 -0.14
N ILE A 446 23.78 -3.88 0.69
CA ILE A 446 23.52 -3.97 2.16
C ILE A 446 23.67 -2.57 2.81
N SER A 447 24.76 -1.85 2.49
CA SER A 447 25.00 -0.51 3.05
C SER A 447 23.90 0.49 2.64
N GLY A 448 23.48 0.49 1.37
CA GLY A 448 22.39 1.33 0.88
C GLY A 448 21.07 1.01 1.57
N MET A 449 20.73 -0.28 1.66
CA MET A 449 19.51 -0.76 2.33
C MET A 449 19.46 -0.35 3.80
N ALA A 450 20.56 -0.56 4.53
CA ALA A 450 20.66 -0.16 5.94
C ALA A 450 20.58 1.35 6.11
N THR A 451 21.28 2.12 5.26
CA THR A 451 21.21 3.59 5.28
C THR A 451 19.80 4.08 5.04
N GLY A 452 19.09 3.56 4.03
CA GLY A 452 17.71 3.97 3.74
C GLY A 452 16.77 3.71 4.92
N ALA A 453 16.79 2.49 5.47
CA ALA A 453 15.95 2.14 6.62
C ALA A 453 16.26 2.99 7.85
N LEU A 454 17.55 3.14 8.20
CA LEU A 454 17.98 3.93 9.37
C LEU A 454 17.68 5.41 9.21
N THR A 455 17.81 5.97 8.00
CA THR A 455 17.47 7.38 7.75
C THR A 455 16.01 7.66 8.08
N VAL A 456 15.09 6.80 7.65
CA VAL A 456 13.65 6.95 7.94
C VAL A 456 13.41 6.88 9.46
N ILE A 457 13.97 5.88 10.14
CA ILE A 457 13.80 5.72 11.60
C ILE A 457 14.34 6.96 12.34
N VAL A 458 15.52 7.44 11.98
CA VAL A 458 16.13 8.60 12.63
C VAL A 458 15.32 9.87 12.36
N TRP A 459 14.86 10.05 11.12
CA TRP A 459 14.17 11.26 10.68
C TRP A 459 12.80 11.43 11.32
N ASP A 460 12.03 10.34 11.37
CA ASP A 460 10.62 10.38 11.78
C ASP A 460 10.41 10.16 13.28
N TYR A 461 11.35 9.48 13.96
CA TYR A 461 11.13 9.05 15.34
C TYR A 461 12.10 9.61 16.37
N LEU A 462 13.32 10.09 16.00
CA LEU A 462 14.26 10.63 16.99
C LEU A 462 14.09 12.15 17.16
N PRO A 463 13.82 12.64 18.39
CA PRO A 463 13.62 14.05 18.68
C PRO A 463 14.96 14.79 18.76
N LEU A 464 15.63 14.99 17.60
CA LEU A 464 16.98 15.52 17.51
C LEU A 464 17.07 17.05 17.50
N VAL A 465 15.99 17.76 17.17
CA VAL A 465 15.98 19.23 17.06
C VAL A 465 15.01 19.81 18.08
N ASN A 466 15.52 20.44 19.13
CA ASN A 466 14.69 21.07 20.18
C ASN A 466 13.56 20.19 20.72
N GLY A 467 13.79 18.87 20.85
CA GLY A 467 12.79 17.91 21.35
C GLY A 467 11.72 17.50 20.33
N VAL A 468 11.86 17.89 19.05
CA VAL A 468 10.99 17.42 17.95
C VAL A 468 11.77 16.60 16.93
N THR A 469 11.08 15.78 16.15
CA THR A 469 11.69 14.98 15.09
C THR A 469 12.12 15.86 13.93
N LEU A 470 13.07 15.37 13.11
CA LEU A 470 13.51 16.08 11.91
C LEU A 470 12.36 16.30 10.92
N TYR A 471 11.45 15.35 10.80
CA TYR A 471 10.25 15.54 10.00
C TYR A 471 9.43 16.75 10.44
N LYS A 472 9.12 16.86 11.74
CA LYS A 472 8.36 18.00 12.29
C LYS A 472 9.11 19.33 12.18
N ALA A 473 10.44 19.31 12.29
CA ALA A 473 11.26 20.52 12.20
C ALA A 473 11.40 21.05 10.77
N THR A 474 11.34 20.16 9.76
CA THR A 474 11.63 20.53 8.36
C THR A 474 10.43 20.44 7.44
N ASN A 475 9.39 19.70 7.81
CA ASN A 475 8.27 19.28 6.96
C ASN A 475 8.71 18.51 5.70
N LEU A 476 9.95 17.98 5.69
CA LEU A 476 10.48 17.21 4.58
C LEU A 476 10.18 15.73 4.81
N TYR A 477 9.51 15.10 3.88
CA TYR A 477 9.22 13.67 3.93
C TYR A 477 10.50 12.82 3.92
N SER A 478 10.64 11.93 4.88
CA SER A 478 11.83 11.11 5.11
C SER A 478 12.25 10.28 3.90
N LEU A 479 11.31 9.89 3.05
CA LEU A 479 11.57 9.16 1.80
C LEU A 479 12.50 9.92 0.85
N VAL A 480 12.40 11.25 0.78
CA VAL A 480 13.25 12.07 -0.09
C VAL A 480 14.72 11.85 0.26
N LEU A 481 15.04 12.04 1.54
CA LEU A 481 16.41 11.94 2.02
C LEU A 481 16.88 10.49 2.12
N GLY A 482 16.01 9.60 2.63
CA GLY A 482 16.30 8.17 2.77
C GLY A 482 16.65 7.53 1.43
N PHE A 483 15.85 7.80 0.39
CA PHE A 483 16.11 7.29 -0.97
C PHE A 483 17.42 7.84 -1.56
N ALA A 484 17.65 9.16 -1.42
CA ALA A 484 18.85 9.79 -1.95
C ALA A 484 20.12 9.27 -1.26
N LEU A 485 20.14 9.20 0.08
CA LEU A 485 21.28 8.70 0.84
C LEU A 485 21.53 7.22 0.57
N ALA A 486 20.49 6.39 0.52
CA ALA A 486 20.64 4.98 0.18
C ALA A 486 21.23 4.77 -1.21
N LEU A 487 20.81 5.58 -2.20
CA LEU A 487 21.35 5.54 -3.55
C LEU A 487 22.84 5.94 -3.57
N ILE A 488 23.18 7.06 -2.93
CA ILE A 488 24.55 7.59 -2.87
C ILE A 488 25.48 6.60 -2.17
N VAL A 489 25.09 6.09 -0.99
CA VAL A 489 25.91 5.14 -0.22
C VAL A 489 26.10 3.84 -0.98
N ASN A 490 25.04 3.29 -1.60
CA ASN A 490 25.15 2.08 -2.42
C ASN A 490 26.16 2.29 -3.57
N ILE A 491 26.10 3.42 -4.28
CA ILE A 491 27.02 3.74 -5.38
C ILE A 491 28.45 3.89 -4.85
N ILE A 492 28.68 4.69 -3.81
CA ILE A 492 30.02 4.94 -3.27
C ILE A 492 30.65 3.62 -2.79
N VAL A 493 29.93 2.87 -1.94
CA VAL A 493 30.46 1.58 -1.43
C VAL A 493 30.71 0.60 -2.57
N SER A 494 29.80 0.51 -3.54
CA SER A 494 30.02 -0.36 -4.71
C SER A 494 31.26 0.06 -5.52
N LEU A 495 31.61 1.32 -5.61
CA LEU A 495 32.81 1.79 -6.32
C LEU A 495 34.10 1.54 -5.55
N ILE A 496 34.09 1.61 -4.23
CA ILE A 496 35.26 1.41 -3.37
C ILE A 496 35.64 -0.07 -3.28
N VAL A 497 34.65 -0.97 -3.13
CA VAL A 497 34.93 -2.40 -2.99
C VAL A 497 35.25 -3.05 -4.34
N LYS A 498 35.78 -4.29 -4.29
CA LYS A 498 36.07 -5.08 -5.49
C LYS A 498 34.82 -5.21 -6.38
N LYS A 499 35.01 -5.07 -7.70
CA LYS A 499 33.93 -5.24 -8.68
C LYS A 499 33.33 -6.65 -8.62
N PRO A 500 32.05 -6.83 -9.01
CA PRO A 500 31.41 -8.13 -9.11
C PRO A 500 32.24 -9.11 -9.98
N SER A 501 32.10 -10.40 -9.71
CA SER A 501 32.76 -11.44 -10.53
C SER A 501 32.31 -11.37 -12.00
N LYS A 502 33.10 -11.92 -12.90
CA LYS A 502 32.77 -11.98 -14.33
C LYS A 502 31.42 -12.71 -14.55
N GLU A 503 31.22 -13.81 -13.81
CA GLU A 503 29.95 -14.56 -13.87
C GLU A 503 28.70 -13.70 -13.57
N ILE A 504 28.75 -12.89 -12.50
CA ILE A 504 27.66 -11.95 -12.17
C ILE A 504 27.46 -10.91 -13.27
N GLN A 505 28.55 -10.44 -13.87
CA GLN A 505 28.50 -9.46 -14.94
C GLN A 505 27.93 -10.04 -16.23
N ASP A 506 28.30 -11.26 -16.59
CA ASP A 506 27.81 -11.97 -17.78
C ASP A 506 26.32 -12.32 -17.62
N GLU A 507 25.89 -12.77 -16.43
CA GLU A 507 24.46 -12.95 -16.09
C GLU A 507 23.67 -11.64 -16.27
N PHE A 508 24.19 -10.52 -15.75
CA PHE A 508 23.55 -9.21 -15.90
C PHE A 508 23.38 -8.80 -17.38
N ASP A 509 24.39 -9.07 -18.22
CA ASP A 509 24.34 -8.74 -19.64
C ASP A 509 23.37 -9.64 -20.41
N SER A 510 23.27 -10.93 -20.03
CA SER A 510 22.37 -11.89 -20.67
C SER A 510 20.88 -11.53 -20.56
N ILE A 511 20.48 -10.80 -19.51
CA ILE A 511 19.07 -10.40 -19.30
C ILE A 511 18.50 -9.59 -20.48
N LYS A 512 19.34 -8.86 -21.21
CA LYS A 512 18.89 -8.03 -22.35
C LYS A 512 18.45 -8.86 -23.55
N SER A 513 19.03 -10.06 -23.73
CA SER A 513 18.80 -10.93 -24.89
C SER A 513 17.74 -12.01 -24.65
N ILE A 514 17.24 -12.16 -23.43
CA ILE A 514 16.29 -13.23 -23.08
C ILE A 514 14.86 -12.76 -23.39
N GLU A 515 14.18 -13.49 -24.26
CA GLU A 515 12.72 -13.45 -24.44
C GLU A 515 12.11 -14.58 -23.62
N ILE A 516 11.24 -14.25 -22.64
CA ILE A 516 10.55 -15.22 -21.76
C ILE A 516 9.05 -14.97 -21.81
#